data_51b8aa617e2b7ef00af2668c1ffc4062
#
_entry.id   51b8aa617e2b7ef00af2668c1ffc4062
#
_cell.length_a   1.000
_cell.length_b   1.000
_cell.length_c   1.000
_cell.angle_alpha   90.00
_cell.angle_beta   90.00
_cell.angle_gamma   90.00
#
_symmetry.space_group_name_H-M   'P 1'
#
loop_
_entity.id
_entity.type
_entity.pdbx_description
1 polymer ?
#
loop_
_entity_poly.entity_id
_entity_poly.type
_entity_poly.pdbx_seq_one_letter_code
_entity_poly.pdbx_strand_id
1 'polypeptide(L)'
;MDEKDNSRSSLQTAADLGRAAKAAYRIAQAAAVSGVHGAAAAAVKETVPALIKFLLAVLLIMIVIPMVVFTALPNIFFGYDSSNTASVIHMTEQAMRIGGAYMSLDDFERTQIDSIVTGIAAEYEADGTAIDHIEVKNTMKEDDLLWIIAINSAAYEQDLDAMSAELIQNFCRSTLSYQPSLSLLGGSPSTTLEVEIKRIDPEELMEQMGFNEDARQWAGALFETLKDSGALEKYGGYFSAYQPDYSGDGSYSGDIQHGTSYDNDIDISRFVSPSTKNNLDLAAYAVQAWENNWGYVWGTYGNILTESLFAYKKQQYPDGVGNYADFIEANWLGRRTADCIGLIKGYAWLDASTMRIGYAANGMPDYGADQMYQAAKNAGIQGTDYGTVSSMPEIPGLMLWKSGHAGVYIGGGYAIEAMGTRKGVVKTEVSGRGWQGWCKLPYIDYLEVE
;
A
#
# COMPACT_ATOMS: atom_id res chain seq x y z
N MET A 1 7.54 -11.92 -47.14
CA MET A 1 6.97 -12.98 -46.26
C MET A 1 7.61 -12.93 -44.88
N ASP A 2 8.42 -11.89 -44.59
CA ASP A 2 9.26 -11.80 -43.36
C ASP A 2 8.79 -10.84 -42.28
N GLU A 3 7.78 -10.00 -42.56
CA GLU A 3 7.29 -9.01 -41.56
C GLU A 3 6.30 -9.60 -40.53
N LYS A 4 5.62 -10.70 -40.89
CA LYS A 4 4.67 -11.36 -39.97
C LYS A 4 5.34 -12.27 -38.93
N ASP A 5 6.51 -12.77 -39.20
CA ASP A 5 7.25 -13.63 -38.24
C ASP A 5 7.98 -12.81 -37.18
N ASN A 6 8.41 -11.59 -37.51
CA ASN A 6 9.09 -10.72 -36.57
C ASN A 6 8.12 -10.12 -35.52
N SER A 7 6.88 -9.84 -35.91
CA SER A 7 5.84 -9.34 -35.00
C SER A 7 5.31 -10.43 -34.02
N ARG A 8 5.29 -11.69 -34.47
CA ARG A 8 4.94 -12.82 -33.59
C ARG A 8 6.03 -13.14 -32.58
N SER A 9 7.28 -12.99 -32.95
CA SER A 9 8.41 -13.21 -32.03
C SER A 9 8.48 -12.11 -30.95
N SER A 10 8.20 -10.85 -31.30
CA SER A 10 8.19 -9.75 -30.37
C SER A 10 7.01 -9.80 -29.37
N LEU A 11 5.82 -10.20 -29.83
CA LEU A 11 4.64 -10.41 -28.99
C LEU A 11 4.81 -11.62 -28.05
N GLN A 12 5.43 -12.71 -28.52
CA GLN A 12 5.77 -13.84 -27.67
C GLN A 12 6.84 -13.48 -26.63
N THR A 13 7.84 -12.70 -27.02
CA THR A 13 8.89 -12.23 -26.10
C THR A 13 8.32 -11.29 -25.03
N ALA A 14 7.39 -10.39 -25.40
CA ALA A 14 6.71 -9.51 -24.46
C ALA A 14 5.79 -10.30 -23.48
N ALA A 15 5.07 -11.31 -24.00
CA ALA A 15 4.25 -12.18 -23.16
C ALA A 15 5.07 -13.07 -22.21
N ASP A 16 6.27 -13.50 -22.65
CA ASP A 16 7.20 -14.27 -21.84
C ASP A 16 7.87 -13.40 -20.77
N LEU A 17 8.21 -12.16 -21.09
CA LEU A 17 8.69 -11.16 -20.13
C LEU A 17 7.61 -10.82 -19.10
N GLY A 18 6.36 -10.63 -19.51
CA GLY A 18 5.24 -10.40 -18.60
C GLY A 18 4.99 -11.57 -17.63
N ARG A 19 5.12 -12.81 -18.11
CA ARG A 19 5.02 -14.00 -17.25
C ARG A 19 6.19 -14.09 -16.27
N ALA A 20 7.41 -13.82 -16.73
CA ALA A 20 8.59 -13.82 -15.90
C ALA A 20 8.56 -12.72 -14.84
N ALA A 21 8.05 -11.53 -15.16
CA ALA A 21 7.86 -10.44 -14.21
C ALA A 21 6.82 -10.77 -13.14
N LYS A 22 5.66 -11.34 -13.52
CA LYS A 22 4.66 -11.82 -12.55
C LYS A 22 5.21 -12.91 -11.63
N ALA A 23 6.01 -13.82 -12.16
CA ALA A 23 6.65 -14.88 -11.38
C ALA A 23 7.62 -14.31 -10.35
N ALA A 24 8.45 -13.35 -10.76
CA ALA A 24 9.41 -12.73 -9.88
C ALA A 24 8.75 -11.81 -8.82
N TYR A 25 7.68 -11.11 -9.17
CA TYR A 25 6.88 -10.37 -8.20
C TYR A 25 6.32 -11.29 -7.10
N ARG A 26 5.75 -12.44 -7.48
CA ARG A 26 5.28 -13.44 -6.52
C ARG A 26 6.41 -14.00 -5.66
N ILE A 27 7.60 -14.19 -6.23
CA ILE A 27 8.77 -14.66 -5.50
C ILE A 27 9.27 -13.58 -4.54
N ALA A 28 9.34 -12.32 -4.98
CA ALA A 28 9.71 -11.18 -4.14
C ALA A 28 8.68 -10.96 -3.02
N GLN A 29 7.40 -11.08 -3.31
CA GLN A 29 6.32 -11.02 -2.32
C GLN A 29 6.41 -12.19 -1.33
N ALA A 30 6.67 -13.42 -1.80
CA ALA A 30 6.86 -14.58 -0.95
C ALA A 30 8.15 -14.47 -0.10
N ALA A 31 9.20 -13.86 -0.62
CA ALA A 31 10.43 -13.58 0.13
C ALA A 31 10.21 -12.50 1.20
N ALA A 32 9.48 -11.45 0.88
CA ALA A 32 9.12 -10.39 1.83
C ALA A 32 8.26 -10.91 3.00
N VAL A 33 7.42 -11.92 2.72
CA VAL A 33 6.44 -12.46 3.69
C VAL A 33 6.98 -13.66 4.48
N SER A 34 7.81 -14.50 3.87
CA SER A 34 8.19 -15.82 4.44
C SER A 34 9.69 -16.07 4.43
N GLY A 35 10.50 -15.06 4.10
CA GLY A 35 11.95 -15.19 4.00
C GLY A 35 12.39 -16.14 2.88
N VAL A 36 13.65 -16.58 2.94
CA VAL A 36 14.30 -17.44 1.93
C VAL A 36 13.53 -18.73 1.62
N HIS A 37 12.85 -19.30 2.61
CA HIS A 37 12.07 -20.54 2.42
C HIS A 37 10.79 -20.33 1.61
N GLY A 38 10.14 -19.17 1.73
CA GLY A 38 8.97 -18.80 0.92
C GLY A 38 9.34 -18.53 -0.53
N ALA A 39 10.46 -17.84 -0.75
CA ALA A 39 11.02 -17.59 -2.08
C ALA A 39 11.42 -18.89 -2.78
N ALA A 40 12.05 -19.82 -2.08
CA ALA A 40 12.44 -21.12 -2.62
C ALA A 40 11.23 -21.97 -3.02
N ALA A 41 10.17 -21.98 -2.21
CA ALA A 41 8.95 -22.73 -2.49
C ALA A 41 8.15 -22.14 -3.69
N ALA A 42 8.18 -20.83 -3.87
CA ALA A 42 7.58 -20.16 -5.02
C ALA A 42 8.41 -20.36 -6.31
N ALA A 43 9.74 -20.36 -6.20
CA ALA A 43 10.65 -20.55 -7.33
C ALA A 43 10.59 -21.97 -7.91
N VAL A 44 10.33 -22.99 -7.10
CA VAL A 44 10.20 -24.39 -7.56
C VAL A 44 8.94 -24.60 -8.41
N LYS A 45 7.95 -23.73 -8.33
CA LYS A 45 6.71 -23.82 -9.12
C LYS A 45 6.77 -23.19 -10.50
N GLU A 46 7.78 -22.36 -10.78
CA GLU A 46 7.86 -21.64 -12.05
C GLU A 46 9.24 -21.89 -12.70
N THR A 47 9.23 -22.25 -13.97
CA THR A 47 10.38 -22.74 -14.76
C THR A 47 11.62 -21.85 -14.65
N VAL A 48 12.69 -22.41 -14.11
CA VAL A 48 14.03 -21.85 -13.87
C VAL A 48 14.62 -20.95 -14.99
N PRO A 49 14.43 -21.20 -16.30
CA PRO A 49 15.03 -20.34 -17.33
C PRO A 49 14.44 -18.93 -17.45
N ALA A 50 13.15 -18.74 -17.14
CA ALA A 50 12.49 -17.43 -17.19
C ALA A 50 12.90 -16.57 -15.98
N LEU A 51 13.05 -17.21 -14.83
CA LEU A 51 13.51 -16.60 -13.58
C LEU A 51 14.96 -16.08 -13.71
N ILE A 52 15.87 -16.89 -14.29
CA ILE A 52 17.27 -16.48 -14.50
C ILE A 52 17.37 -15.30 -15.47
N LYS A 53 16.57 -15.27 -16.52
CA LYS A 53 16.54 -14.14 -17.47
C LYS A 53 15.99 -12.87 -16.83
N PHE A 54 14.98 -12.99 -15.97
CA PHE A 54 14.42 -11.86 -15.24
C PHE A 54 15.36 -11.38 -14.13
N LEU A 55 15.97 -12.29 -13.36
CA LEU A 55 17.01 -11.97 -12.39
C LEU A 55 18.20 -11.26 -13.04
N LEU A 56 18.62 -11.71 -14.24
CA LEU A 56 19.62 -11.03 -15.03
C LEU A 56 19.15 -9.65 -15.51
N ALA A 57 17.87 -9.47 -15.86
CA ALA A 57 17.34 -8.18 -16.29
C ALA A 57 17.22 -7.19 -15.11
N VAL A 58 16.74 -7.64 -13.94
CA VAL A 58 16.68 -6.82 -12.72
C VAL A 58 18.08 -6.54 -12.18
N LEU A 59 18.98 -7.52 -12.20
CA LEU A 59 20.40 -7.33 -11.88
C LEU A 59 21.06 -6.37 -12.88
N LEU A 60 20.71 -6.45 -14.16
CA LEU A 60 21.18 -5.55 -15.20
C LEU A 60 20.68 -4.11 -14.94
N ILE A 61 19.43 -3.94 -14.54
CA ILE A 61 18.85 -2.63 -14.27
C ILE A 61 19.40 -2.03 -12.97
N MET A 62 19.52 -2.83 -11.92
CA MET A 62 19.90 -2.37 -10.59
C MET A 62 21.42 -2.28 -10.37
N ILE A 63 22.20 -3.10 -11.07
CA ILE A 63 23.66 -3.16 -10.93
C ILE A 63 24.37 -2.64 -12.18
N VAL A 64 23.85 -2.90 -13.38
CA VAL A 64 24.52 -2.45 -14.62
C VAL A 64 24.20 -1.00 -14.94
N ILE A 65 23.06 -0.47 -14.54
CA ILE A 65 22.82 0.97 -14.67
C ILE A 65 23.78 1.78 -13.76
N PRO A 66 23.96 1.46 -12.48
CA PRO A 66 25.07 2.02 -11.70
C PRO A 66 26.45 1.59 -12.22
N MET A 67 26.63 0.32 -12.64
CA MET A 67 27.92 -0.18 -13.16
C MET A 67 28.33 0.39 -14.52
N VAL A 68 27.41 0.77 -15.39
CA VAL A 68 27.76 1.46 -16.65
C VAL A 68 28.36 2.84 -16.34
N VAL A 69 27.91 3.49 -15.29
CA VAL A 69 28.55 4.70 -14.74
C VAL A 69 29.90 4.36 -14.07
N PHE A 70 30.06 3.14 -13.54
CA PHE A 70 31.20 2.69 -12.72
C PHE A 70 32.03 1.54 -13.32
N THR A 71 31.98 1.27 -14.64
CA THR A 71 32.71 0.18 -15.29
C THR A 71 34.23 0.18 -15.04
N ALA A 72 34.77 1.20 -14.40
CA ALA A 72 36.19 1.26 -14.00
C ALA A 72 36.47 0.88 -12.52
N LEU A 73 35.44 0.70 -11.63
CA LEU A 73 35.68 0.54 -10.18
C LEU A 73 34.85 -0.56 -9.49
N PRO A 74 34.73 -1.80 -10.03
CA PRO A 74 33.75 -2.78 -9.53
C PRO A 74 34.04 -3.38 -8.15
N ASN A 75 35.29 -3.40 -7.69
CA ASN A 75 35.70 -4.21 -6.54
C ASN A 75 36.05 -3.40 -5.28
N ILE A 76 36.26 -2.10 -5.38
CA ILE A 76 36.81 -1.29 -4.28
C ILE A 76 35.71 -0.67 -3.41
N PHE A 77 34.54 -0.36 -3.98
CA PHE A 77 33.52 0.41 -3.27
C PHE A 77 32.42 -0.40 -2.58
N PHE A 78 32.18 -1.65 -2.97
CA PHE A 78 31.08 -2.45 -2.42
C PHE A 78 31.50 -3.66 -1.57
N GLY A 79 32.79 -3.84 -1.31
CA GLY A 79 33.28 -4.97 -0.51
C GLY A 79 32.88 -6.35 -1.10
N TYR A 80 32.67 -6.41 -2.41
CA TYR A 80 32.07 -7.55 -3.09
C TYR A 80 33.04 -8.71 -3.24
N ASP A 81 32.77 -9.80 -2.53
CA ASP A 81 33.41 -11.10 -2.78
C ASP A 81 32.54 -11.94 -3.73
N SER A 82 32.82 -11.81 -5.03
CA SER A 82 32.16 -12.59 -6.09
C SER A 82 32.39 -14.11 -5.99
N SER A 83 33.29 -14.54 -5.13
CA SER A 83 33.57 -15.96 -4.87
C SER A 83 32.60 -16.59 -3.88
N ASN A 84 31.84 -15.77 -3.13
CA ASN A 84 30.88 -16.23 -2.12
C ASN A 84 29.46 -16.26 -2.68
N THR A 85 28.95 -17.42 -3.03
CA THR A 85 27.60 -17.63 -3.55
C THR A 85 26.50 -17.10 -2.62
N ALA A 86 26.68 -17.18 -1.29
CA ALA A 86 25.71 -16.68 -0.32
C ALA A 86 25.61 -15.15 -0.37
N SER A 87 26.74 -14.45 -0.52
CA SER A 87 26.76 -12.98 -0.68
C SER A 87 26.07 -12.54 -1.99
N VAL A 88 26.26 -13.29 -3.07
CA VAL A 88 25.59 -13.01 -4.37
C VAL A 88 24.08 -13.18 -4.25
N ILE A 89 23.63 -14.25 -3.59
CA ILE A 89 22.20 -14.51 -3.36
C ILE A 89 21.60 -13.38 -2.51
N HIS A 90 22.22 -13.02 -1.40
CA HIS A 90 21.76 -11.97 -0.51
C HIS A 90 21.65 -10.62 -1.23
N MET A 91 22.67 -10.20 -1.97
CA MET A 91 22.63 -8.97 -2.76
C MET A 91 21.53 -8.99 -3.81
N THR A 92 21.30 -10.13 -4.46
CA THR A 92 20.22 -10.28 -5.44
C THR A 92 18.85 -10.13 -4.80
N GLU A 93 18.63 -10.72 -3.62
CA GLU A 93 17.39 -10.59 -2.86
C GLU A 93 17.15 -9.15 -2.43
N GLN A 94 18.16 -8.45 -1.94
CA GLN A 94 18.08 -7.05 -1.54
C GLN A 94 17.82 -6.15 -2.76
N ALA A 95 18.54 -6.34 -3.86
CA ALA A 95 18.34 -5.57 -5.08
C ALA A 95 16.92 -5.75 -5.65
N MET A 96 16.35 -6.96 -5.61
CA MET A 96 14.97 -7.20 -6.03
C MET A 96 13.98 -6.51 -5.09
N ARG A 97 14.20 -6.56 -3.78
CA ARG A 97 13.34 -5.92 -2.78
C ARG A 97 13.31 -4.40 -2.96
N ILE A 98 14.48 -3.79 -3.05
CA ILE A 98 14.61 -2.33 -3.20
C ILE A 98 14.13 -1.86 -4.57
N GLY A 99 14.49 -2.58 -5.65
CA GLY A 99 14.00 -2.29 -6.99
C GLY A 99 12.49 -2.41 -7.11
N GLY A 100 11.91 -3.46 -6.50
CA GLY A 100 10.47 -3.61 -6.43
C GLY A 100 9.78 -2.44 -5.70
N ALA A 101 10.37 -1.97 -4.60
CA ALA A 101 9.87 -0.81 -3.88
C ALA A 101 9.89 0.46 -4.74
N TYR A 102 10.99 0.73 -5.45
CA TYR A 102 11.07 1.88 -6.37
C TYR A 102 10.08 1.78 -7.53
N MET A 103 9.95 0.60 -8.14
CA MET A 103 9.05 0.40 -9.28
C MET A 103 7.56 0.47 -8.88
N SER A 104 7.22 0.32 -7.60
CA SER A 104 5.86 0.45 -7.07
C SER A 104 5.51 1.83 -6.54
N LEU A 105 6.43 2.80 -6.63
CA LEU A 105 6.20 4.14 -6.04
C LEU A 105 5.07 4.91 -6.71
N ASP A 106 4.83 4.73 -8.00
CA ASP A 106 3.71 5.37 -8.69
C ASP A 106 2.36 4.93 -8.10
N ASP A 107 2.16 3.64 -7.92
CA ASP A 107 0.95 3.12 -7.28
C ASP A 107 0.84 3.53 -5.82
N PHE A 108 1.95 3.53 -5.10
CA PHE A 108 2.00 3.99 -3.72
C PHE A 108 1.59 5.46 -3.63
N GLU A 109 2.15 6.33 -4.46
CA GLU A 109 1.84 7.76 -4.52
C GLU A 109 0.38 8.01 -4.82
N ARG A 110 -0.16 7.33 -5.84
CA ARG A 110 -1.58 7.42 -6.19
C ARG A 110 -2.49 7.06 -5.02
N THR A 111 -2.15 6.01 -4.28
CA THR A 111 -2.89 5.61 -3.08
C THR A 111 -2.79 6.66 -1.97
N GLN A 112 -1.61 7.27 -1.78
CA GLN A 112 -1.42 8.35 -0.80
C GLN A 112 -2.24 9.59 -1.15
N ILE A 113 -2.23 10.01 -2.40
CA ILE A 113 -3.02 11.14 -2.89
C ILE A 113 -4.52 10.87 -2.68
N ASP A 114 -4.98 9.67 -3.03
CA ASP A 114 -6.36 9.26 -2.83
C ASP A 114 -6.78 9.33 -1.35
N SER A 115 -5.95 8.84 -0.46
CA SER A 115 -6.23 8.87 0.99
C SER A 115 -6.24 10.31 1.54
N ILE A 116 -5.32 11.17 1.09
CA ILE A 116 -5.27 12.59 1.44
C ILE A 116 -6.57 13.28 1.01
N VAL A 117 -6.95 13.13 -0.25
CA VAL A 117 -8.15 13.75 -0.81
C VAL A 117 -9.43 13.27 -0.11
N THR A 118 -9.51 11.97 0.15
CA THR A 118 -10.62 11.35 0.91
C THR A 118 -10.74 11.94 2.32
N GLY A 119 -9.60 12.14 3.00
CA GLY A 119 -9.57 12.75 4.33
C GLY A 119 -10.03 14.20 4.33
N ILE A 120 -9.51 14.99 3.41
CA ILE A 120 -9.90 16.40 3.25
C ILE A 120 -11.40 16.53 2.96
N ALA A 121 -11.93 15.73 2.04
CA ALA A 121 -13.36 15.73 1.74
C ALA A 121 -14.20 15.41 2.99
N ALA A 122 -13.81 14.39 3.74
CA ALA A 122 -14.50 14.01 4.97
C ALA A 122 -14.44 15.10 6.06
N GLU A 123 -13.33 15.84 6.16
CA GLU A 123 -13.20 16.96 7.11
C GLU A 123 -14.16 18.11 6.75
N TYR A 124 -14.22 18.51 5.48
CA TYR A 124 -15.16 19.56 5.03
C TYR A 124 -16.62 19.14 5.22
N GLU A 125 -16.97 17.90 4.89
CA GLU A 125 -18.31 17.37 5.07
C GLU A 125 -18.70 17.28 6.55
N ALA A 126 -17.77 16.91 7.43
CA ALA A 126 -17.99 16.91 8.89
C ALA A 126 -18.19 18.33 9.46
N ASP A 127 -17.65 19.37 8.82
CA ASP A 127 -17.89 20.77 9.15
C ASP A 127 -19.22 21.31 8.60
N GLY A 128 -20.01 20.45 7.93
CA GLY A 128 -21.30 20.79 7.36
C GLY A 128 -21.22 21.41 5.96
N THR A 129 -20.06 21.34 5.30
CA THR A 129 -19.88 21.78 3.92
C THR A 129 -20.31 20.67 2.97
N ALA A 130 -21.38 20.87 2.21
CA ALA A 130 -21.75 19.95 1.15
C ALA A 130 -20.76 20.09 -0.01
N ILE A 131 -20.15 18.97 -0.43
CA ILE A 131 -19.26 18.90 -1.58
C ILE A 131 -20.01 18.18 -2.71
N ASP A 132 -20.17 18.84 -3.85
CA ASP A 132 -20.81 18.25 -5.03
C ASP A 132 -19.78 17.59 -5.95
N HIS A 133 -18.57 18.16 -6.02
CA HIS A 133 -17.49 17.65 -6.86
C HIS A 133 -16.15 17.68 -6.14
N ILE A 134 -15.30 16.70 -6.46
CA ILE A 134 -13.92 16.63 -6.00
C ILE A 134 -13.02 16.67 -7.24
N GLU A 135 -12.10 17.64 -7.29
CA GLU A 135 -11.13 17.81 -8.36
C GLU A 135 -9.71 17.78 -7.78
N VAL A 136 -8.83 16.94 -8.34
CA VAL A 136 -7.43 16.88 -7.95
C VAL A 136 -6.60 17.57 -9.04
N LYS A 137 -5.93 18.66 -8.66
CA LYS A 137 -4.96 19.36 -9.51
C LYS A 137 -3.55 18.83 -9.20
N ASN A 138 -3.18 17.81 -9.94
CA ASN A 138 -1.82 17.29 -9.85
C ASN A 138 -0.88 18.14 -10.71
N THR A 139 0.03 18.87 -10.06
CA THR A 139 1.02 19.71 -10.72
C THR A 139 2.41 19.08 -10.77
N MET A 140 2.54 17.81 -10.35
CA MET A 140 3.79 17.08 -10.42
C MET A 140 4.19 16.83 -11.89
N LYS A 141 5.49 16.84 -12.13
CA LYS A 141 6.06 16.57 -13.45
C LYS A 141 6.29 15.08 -13.63
N GLU A 142 6.25 14.62 -14.87
CA GLU A 142 6.49 13.22 -15.24
C GLU A 142 7.82 12.65 -14.68
N ASP A 143 8.86 13.49 -14.62
CA ASP A 143 10.19 13.12 -14.14
C ASP A 143 10.37 13.21 -12.60
N ASP A 144 9.40 13.77 -11.87
CA ASP A 144 9.55 14.01 -10.42
C ASP A 144 9.79 12.74 -9.63
N LEU A 145 9.16 11.63 -10.01
CA LEU A 145 9.34 10.34 -9.35
C LEU A 145 10.74 9.77 -9.59
N LEU A 146 11.32 10.00 -10.76
CA LEU A 146 12.72 9.61 -11.05
C LEU A 146 13.69 10.38 -10.16
N TRP A 147 13.44 11.66 -9.91
CA TRP A 147 14.22 12.44 -8.96
C TRP A 147 14.12 11.91 -7.53
N ILE A 148 12.93 11.51 -7.09
CA ILE A 148 12.76 10.91 -5.75
C ILE A 148 13.59 9.63 -5.62
N ILE A 149 13.58 8.77 -6.63
CA ILE A 149 14.38 7.53 -6.66
C ILE A 149 15.87 7.88 -6.62
N ALA A 150 16.32 8.82 -7.45
CA ALA A 150 17.72 9.21 -7.55
C ALA A 150 18.26 9.82 -6.24
N ILE A 151 17.52 10.79 -5.67
CA ILE A 151 17.89 11.44 -4.42
C ILE A 151 17.89 10.46 -3.25
N ASN A 152 16.85 9.62 -3.13
CA ASN A 152 16.79 8.60 -2.09
C ASN A 152 17.95 7.61 -2.21
N SER A 153 18.25 7.13 -3.40
CA SER A 153 19.36 6.21 -3.65
C SER A 153 20.72 6.84 -3.31
N ALA A 154 20.92 8.11 -3.67
CA ALA A 154 22.15 8.85 -3.33
C ALA A 154 22.27 9.09 -1.81
N ALA A 155 21.16 9.38 -1.13
CA ALA A 155 21.14 9.59 0.33
C ALA A 155 21.61 8.38 1.14
N TYR A 156 21.35 7.18 0.62
CA TYR A 156 21.80 5.92 1.21
C TYR A 156 23.11 5.39 0.59
N GLU A 157 23.79 6.20 -0.23
CA GLU A 157 25.03 5.80 -0.93
C GLU A 157 24.88 4.48 -1.69
N GLN A 158 23.64 4.15 -2.13
CA GLN A 158 23.26 2.88 -2.74
C GLN A 158 23.52 1.64 -1.87
N ASP A 159 23.61 1.81 -0.56
CA ASP A 159 23.70 0.70 0.40
C ASP A 159 22.33 -0.01 0.50
N LEU A 160 22.21 -1.13 -0.18
CA LEU A 160 20.97 -1.90 -0.25
C LEU A 160 20.56 -2.49 1.12
N ASP A 161 21.51 -2.69 2.04
CA ASP A 161 21.24 -3.21 3.38
C ASP A 161 20.70 -2.13 4.32
N ALA A 162 21.10 -0.87 4.08
CA ALA A 162 20.57 0.30 4.80
C ALA A 162 19.18 0.74 4.31
N MET A 163 18.73 0.26 3.14
CA MET A 163 17.47 0.64 2.50
C MET A 163 16.35 -0.36 2.82
N SER A 164 15.12 0.15 2.90
CA SER A 164 13.92 -0.68 2.97
C SER A 164 12.78 -0.09 2.16
N ALA A 165 11.80 -0.92 1.78
CA ALA A 165 10.60 -0.44 1.09
C ALA A 165 9.86 0.62 1.92
N GLU A 166 9.81 0.44 3.23
CA GLU A 166 9.17 1.39 4.15
C GLU A 166 9.88 2.76 4.15
N LEU A 167 11.22 2.78 4.23
CA LEU A 167 12.00 4.03 4.17
C LEU A 167 11.82 4.76 2.84
N ILE A 168 11.82 4.01 1.72
CA ILE A 168 11.61 4.55 0.38
C ILE A 168 10.22 5.19 0.26
N GLN A 169 9.18 4.50 0.73
CA GLN A 169 7.81 4.99 0.68
C GLN A 169 7.57 6.17 1.61
N ASN A 170 8.11 6.13 2.82
CA ASN A 170 8.05 7.27 3.75
C ASN A 170 8.76 8.49 3.19
N PHE A 171 9.91 8.29 2.55
CA PHE A 171 10.61 9.36 1.84
C PHE A 171 9.75 9.94 0.72
N CYS A 172 9.19 9.11 -0.17
CA CYS A 172 8.30 9.55 -1.25
C CYS A 172 7.12 10.38 -0.69
N ARG A 173 6.46 9.89 0.36
CA ARG A 173 5.35 10.60 1.03
C ARG A 173 5.78 11.95 1.58
N SER A 174 6.94 12.04 2.24
CA SER A 174 7.43 13.27 2.86
C SER A 174 7.70 14.40 1.86
N THR A 175 7.81 14.08 0.58
CA THR A 175 8.03 15.07 -0.50
C THR A 175 6.74 15.63 -1.09
N LEU A 176 5.58 15.07 -0.71
CA LEU A 176 4.28 15.55 -1.16
C LEU A 176 3.77 16.69 -0.29
N SER A 177 3.22 17.71 -0.91
CA SER A 177 2.43 18.75 -0.26
C SER A 177 1.08 18.89 -0.94
N TYR A 178 0.08 19.33 -0.20
CA TYR A 178 -1.27 19.51 -0.70
C TYR A 178 -1.90 20.77 -0.17
N GLN A 179 -2.77 21.38 -0.98
CA GLN A 179 -3.51 22.58 -0.62
C GLN A 179 -4.97 22.44 -1.07
N PRO A 180 -5.91 22.30 -0.12
CA PRO A 180 -7.32 22.28 -0.44
C PRO A 180 -7.86 23.70 -0.66
N SER A 181 -8.84 23.81 -1.52
CA SER A 181 -9.64 25.02 -1.70
C SER A 181 -11.07 24.67 -2.13
N LEU A 182 -12.03 25.52 -1.76
CA LEU A 182 -13.42 25.41 -2.20
C LEU A 182 -13.69 26.44 -3.27
N SER A 183 -14.29 26.01 -4.36
CA SER A 183 -14.76 26.92 -5.42
C SER A 183 -16.26 26.70 -5.67
N LEU A 184 -16.95 27.80 -6.00
CA LEU A 184 -18.31 27.77 -6.50
C LEU A 184 -18.26 27.86 -8.02
N LEU A 185 -18.75 26.85 -8.70
CA LEU A 185 -18.88 26.88 -10.16
C LEU A 185 -19.78 28.04 -10.58
N GLY A 186 -19.24 29.00 -11.35
CA GLY A 186 -19.82 30.31 -11.71
C GLY A 186 -21.30 30.26 -12.06
N GLY A 187 -22.15 30.69 -11.12
CA GLY A 187 -23.58 30.79 -11.27
C GLY A 187 -24.40 29.54 -10.90
N SER A 188 -23.78 28.45 -10.54
CA SER A 188 -24.40 27.25 -9.95
C SER A 188 -24.19 27.24 -8.44
N PRO A 189 -25.13 26.74 -7.62
CA PRO A 189 -24.91 26.52 -6.19
C PRO A 189 -23.98 25.34 -5.90
N SER A 190 -23.28 24.80 -6.90
CA SER A 190 -22.44 23.61 -6.78
C SER A 190 -21.06 23.94 -6.20
N THR A 191 -20.69 23.25 -5.12
CA THR A 191 -19.41 23.39 -4.43
C THR A 191 -18.42 22.34 -4.93
N THR A 192 -17.28 22.81 -5.43
CA THR A 192 -16.17 21.92 -5.83
C THR A 192 -15.04 22.01 -4.80
N LEU A 193 -14.64 20.89 -4.26
CA LEU A 193 -13.41 20.76 -3.54
C LEU A 193 -12.27 20.53 -4.54
N GLU A 194 -11.38 21.52 -4.64
CA GLU A 194 -10.15 21.40 -5.39
C GLU A 194 -9.00 21.07 -4.42
N VAL A 195 -8.22 20.02 -4.71
CA VAL A 195 -7.02 19.67 -3.96
C VAL A 195 -5.83 19.77 -4.90
N GLU A 196 -5.00 20.78 -4.70
CA GLU A 196 -3.75 20.91 -5.44
C GLU A 196 -2.68 20.05 -4.78
N ILE A 197 -2.09 19.14 -5.57
CA ILE A 197 -1.00 18.26 -5.13
C ILE A 197 0.30 18.73 -5.78
N LYS A 198 1.33 18.89 -4.97
CA LYS A 198 2.67 19.33 -5.38
C LYS A 198 3.72 18.43 -4.77
N ARG A 199 4.83 18.33 -5.46
CA ARG A 199 6.06 17.75 -4.93
C ARG A 199 7.08 18.85 -4.68
N ILE A 200 7.87 18.68 -3.64
CA ILE A 200 9.01 19.58 -3.39
C ILE A 200 9.97 19.54 -4.59
N ASP A 201 10.52 20.69 -4.93
CA ASP A 201 11.51 20.78 -6.00
C ASP A 201 12.77 19.95 -5.66
N PRO A 202 13.35 19.19 -6.61
CA PRO A 202 14.52 18.36 -6.34
C PRO A 202 15.71 19.08 -5.75
N GLU A 203 15.99 20.31 -6.19
CA GLU A 203 17.10 21.11 -5.63
C GLU A 203 16.83 21.54 -4.19
N GLU A 204 15.59 21.97 -3.92
CA GLU A 204 15.17 22.30 -2.55
C GLU A 204 15.22 21.07 -1.63
N LEU A 205 14.81 19.91 -2.12
CA LEU A 205 14.88 18.66 -1.37
C LEU A 205 16.31 18.28 -1.02
N MET A 206 17.23 18.34 -1.99
CA MET A 206 18.66 18.07 -1.77
C MET A 206 19.28 19.06 -0.80
N GLU A 207 18.85 20.34 -0.83
CA GLU A 207 19.29 21.35 0.13
C GLU A 207 18.81 21.03 1.55
N GLN A 208 17.53 20.68 1.72
CA GLN A 208 16.97 20.30 3.02
C GLN A 208 17.65 19.06 3.60
N MET A 209 18.06 18.13 2.76
CA MET A 209 18.81 16.92 3.15
C MET A 209 20.28 17.18 3.42
N GLY A 210 20.78 18.39 3.18
CA GLY A 210 22.18 18.77 3.42
C GLY A 210 23.16 18.17 2.40
N PHE A 211 22.72 17.86 1.19
CA PHE A 211 23.60 17.34 0.12
C PHE A 211 24.70 18.33 -0.20
N ASN A 212 25.94 17.84 -0.16
CA ASN A 212 27.09 18.56 -0.71
C ASN A 212 27.12 18.49 -2.24
N GLU A 213 28.07 19.15 -2.87
CA GLU A 213 28.20 19.20 -4.33
C GLU A 213 28.36 17.79 -4.95
N ASP A 214 29.16 16.92 -4.33
CA ASP A 214 29.39 15.56 -4.83
C ASP A 214 28.11 14.72 -4.77
N ALA A 215 27.34 14.81 -3.68
CA ALA A 215 26.05 14.11 -3.53
C ALA A 215 25.00 14.62 -4.52
N ARG A 216 24.97 15.92 -4.82
CA ARG A 216 24.09 16.51 -5.84
C ARG A 216 24.44 16.00 -7.25
N GLN A 217 25.72 16.00 -7.60
CA GLN A 217 26.20 15.46 -8.87
C GLN A 217 25.89 13.98 -9.01
N TRP A 218 26.01 13.22 -7.92
CA TRP A 218 25.67 11.82 -7.88
C TRP A 218 24.16 11.59 -8.12
N ALA A 219 23.30 12.29 -7.41
CA ALA A 219 21.85 12.21 -7.62
C ALA A 219 21.46 12.59 -9.05
N GLY A 220 22.08 13.63 -9.62
CA GLY A 220 21.89 14.02 -11.02
C GLY A 220 22.30 12.92 -12.01
N ALA A 221 23.44 12.28 -11.80
CA ALA A 221 23.88 11.16 -12.65
C ALA A 221 22.95 9.96 -12.58
N LEU A 222 22.42 9.64 -11.39
CA LEU A 222 21.43 8.60 -11.20
C LEU A 222 20.11 8.94 -11.90
N PHE A 223 19.65 10.18 -11.79
CA PHE A 223 18.44 10.65 -12.46
C PHE A 223 18.55 10.50 -13.98
N GLU A 224 19.62 11.01 -14.62
CA GLU A 224 19.81 10.88 -16.06
C GLU A 224 19.87 9.40 -16.47
N THR A 225 20.54 8.56 -15.70
CA THR A 225 20.62 7.12 -15.97
C THR A 225 19.24 6.45 -15.89
N LEU A 226 18.43 6.78 -14.89
CA LEU A 226 17.06 6.26 -14.74
C LEU A 226 16.18 6.70 -15.91
N LYS A 227 16.27 7.99 -16.29
CA LYS A 227 15.54 8.59 -17.40
C LYS A 227 15.87 7.92 -18.73
N ASP A 228 17.15 7.83 -19.05
CA ASP A 228 17.63 7.20 -20.30
C ASP A 228 17.26 5.71 -20.39
N SER A 229 17.15 5.02 -19.25
CA SER A 229 16.77 3.61 -19.20
C SER A 229 15.30 3.35 -19.55
N GLY A 230 14.43 4.35 -19.35
CA GLY A 230 12.97 4.20 -19.42
C GLY A 230 12.45 3.17 -18.43
N ALA A 231 13.09 3.05 -17.26
CA ALA A 231 12.83 1.96 -16.31
C ALA A 231 11.40 1.97 -15.76
N LEU A 232 10.86 3.13 -15.40
CA LEU A 232 9.50 3.25 -14.88
C LEU A 232 8.45 2.89 -15.95
N GLU A 233 8.59 3.39 -17.16
CA GLU A 233 7.68 3.05 -18.27
C GLU A 233 7.70 1.56 -18.61
N LYS A 234 8.90 0.96 -18.63
CA LYS A 234 9.07 -0.44 -18.99
C LYS A 234 8.66 -1.41 -17.90
N TYR A 235 8.85 -1.06 -16.64
CA TYR A 235 8.78 -2.00 -15.52
C TYR A 235 7.79 -1.58 -14.42
N GLY A 236 7.42 -0.31 -14.30
CA GLY A 236 6.48 0.17 -13.29
C GLY A 236 5.17 -0.61 -13.30
N GLY A 237 4.55 -0.78 -14.46
CA GLY A 237 3.31 -1.56 -14.61
C GLY A 237 3.41 -3.05 -14.24
N TYR A 238 4.61 -3.63 -14.13
CA TYR A 238 4.78 -5.02 -13.68
C TYR A 238 4.75 -5.16 -12.16
N PHE A 239 5.10 -4.10 -11.44
CA PHE A 239 5.11 -4.07 -9.99
C PHE A 239 3.82 -3.49 -9.40
N SER A 240 3.08 -2.69 -10.19
CA SER A 240 1.76 -2.17 -9.85
C SER A 240 0.65 -3.22 -9.87
N ALA A 241 0.93 -4.45 -10.26
CA ALA A 241 -0.06 -5.47 -10.57
C ALA A 241 -0.63 -6.24 -9.36
N TYR A 242 -0.58 -5.71 -8.12
CA TYR A 242 -1.45 -6.20 -7.08
C TYR A 242 -2.88 -5.75 -7.39
N GLN A 243 -3.64 -6.65 -8.00
CA GLN A 243 -5.09 -6.48 -8.15
C GLN A 243 -5.74 -7.17 -6.95
N PRO A 244 -6.21 -6.42 -5.95
CA PRO A 244 -6.95 -7.00 -4.85
C PRO A 244 -8.22 -7.68 -5.39
N ASP A 245 -8.68 -8.70 -4.68
CA ASP A 245 -10.01 -9.25 -4.92
C ASP A 245 -11.05 -8.25 -4.42
N TYR A 246 -11.39 -7.28 -5.26
CA TYR A 246 -12.37 -6.26 -4.94
C TYR A 246 -13.78 -6.83 -4.73
N SER A 247 -14.09 -7.99 -5.32
CA SER A 247 -15.41 -8.58 -5.22
C SER A 247 -15.71 -9.17 -3.85
N GLY A 248 -14.69 -9.66 -3.16
CA GLY A 248 -14.82 -10.48 -1.96
C GLY A 248 -15.45 -11.85 -2.26
N ASP A 249 -15.51 -12.26 -3.53
CA ASP A 249 -16.12 -13.51 -3.98
C ASP A 249 -15.14 -14.69 -3.88
N GLY A 250 -13.97 -14.51 -3.23
CA GLY A 250 -13.00 -15.58 -3.00
C GLY A 250 -13.64 -16.84 -2.41
N SER A 251 -12.98 -17.97 -2.58
CA SER A 251 -13.45 -19.34 -2.30
C SER A 251 -13.77 -19.66 -0.83
N TYR A 252 -14.08 -18.66 0.00
CA TYR A 252 -14.48 -18.88 1.39
C TYR A 252 -15.90 -19.45 1.44
N SER A 253 -16.00 -20.70 1.90
CA SER A 253 -17.25 -21.44 2.04
C SER A 253 -17.80 -21.48 3.46
N GLY A 254 -17.14 -20.81 4.41
CA GLY A 254 -17.58 -20.69 5.80
C GLY A 254 -18.75 -19.72 5.96
N ASP A 255 -19.28 -19.66 7.17
CA ASP A 255 -20.38 -18.75 7.51
C ASP A 255 -19.93 -17.29 7.47
N ILE A 256 -20.67 -16.45 6.75
CA ILE A 256 -20.47 -15.00 6.65
C ILE A 256 -21.67 -14.34 7.33
N GLN A 257 -21.43 -13.68 8.46
CA GLN A 257 -22.47 -13.01 9.20
C GLN A 257 -22.48 -11.52 8.88
N HIS A 258 -23.62 -11.03 8.40
CA HIS A 258 -23.86 -9.62 8.13
C HIS A 258 -24.50 -8.94 9.32
N GLY A 259 -24.19 -7.67 9.53
CA GLY A 259 -24.89 -6.82 10.46
C GLY A 259 -26.32 -6.50 9.99
N THR A 260 -27.15 -6.04 10.90
CA THR A 260 -28.57 -5.77 10.63
C THR A 260 -28.97 -4.30 10.85
N SER A 261 -28.09 -3.52 11.46
CA SER A 261 -28.25 -2.06 11.64
C SER A 261 -27.65 -1.29 10.46
N TYR A 262 -28.02 -0.02 10.34
CA TYR A 262 -27.55 0.89 9.30
C TYR A 262 -27.24 2.28 9.88
N ASP A 263 -26.66 2.31 11.06
CA ASP A 263 -26.26 3.55 11.72
C ASP A 263 -24.89 4.02 11.26
N ASN A 264 -24.74 5.31 10.99
CA ASN A 264 -23.46 5.94 10.66
C ASN A 264 -22.74 6.49 11.90
N ASP A 265 -23.37 6.51 13.06
CA ASP A 265 -22.74 7.01 14.27
C ASP A 265 -21.75 5.98 14.83
N ILE A 266 -20.65 6.48 15.39
CA ILE A 266 -19.67 5.68 16.11
C ILE A 266 -19.92 5.91 17.61
N ASP A 267 -20.37 4.87 18.30
CA ASP A 267 -20.67 4.93 19.73
C ASP A 267 -19.41 4.69 20.57
N ILE A 268 -18.74 5.76 20.99
CA ILE A 268 -17.54 5.69 21.83
C ILE A 268 -17.85 5.27 23.28
N SER A 269 -19.10 5.22 23.70
CA SER A 269 -19.45 4.69 25.05
C SER A 269 -19.13 3.20 25.19
N ARG A 270 -18.92 2.52 24.05
CA ARG A 270 -18.49 1.13 24.00
C ARG A 270 -16.97 0.95 24.12
N PHE A 271 -16.21 2.05 24.10
CA PHE A 271 -14.77 2.03 24.24
C PHE A 271 -14.35 2.02 25.70
N VAL A 272 -13.33 1.23 26.01
CA VAL A 272 -12.77 1.13 27.38
C VAL A 272 -11.92 2.35 27.71
N SER A 273 -11.23 2.93 26.72
CA SER A 273 -10.36 4.09 26.89
C SER A 273 -10.33 4.97 25.64
N PRO A 274 -11.41 5.74 25.36
CA PRO A 274 -11.54 6.50 24.11
C PRO A 274 -10.43 7.53 23.86
N SER A 275 -9.74 7.96 24.92
CA SER A 275 -8.63 8.92 24.85
C SER A 275 -7.30 8.29 24.39
N THR A 276 -7.22 6.97 24.32
CA THR A 276 -6.05 6.22 23.87
C THR A 276 -6.38 5.44 22.60
N LYS A 277 -5.34 4.89 21.96
CA LYS A 277 -5.52 3.91 20.90
C LYS A 277 -5.10 2.55 21.41
N ASN A 278 -6.07 1.64 21.55
CA ASN A 278 -5.82 0.34 22.16
C ASN A 278 -6.57 -0.78 21.42
N ASN A 279 -6.15 -1.99 21.68
CA ASN A 279 -6.67 -3.20 21.03
C ASN A 279 -8.16 -3.47 21.33
N LEU A 280 -8.62 -3.20 22.55
CA LEU A 280 -10.01 -3.48 22.94
C LEU A 280 -10.98 -2.53 22.23
N ASP A 281 -10.61 -1.26 22.13
CA ASP A 281 -11.39 -0.26 21.42
C ASP A 281 -11.35 -0.46 19.91
N LEU A 282 -10.22 -0.98 19.34
CA LEU A 282 -10.16 -1.43 17.95
C LEU A 282 -11.15 -2.57 17.68
N ALA A 283 -11.20 -3.56 18.58
CA ALA A 283 -12.17 -4.65 18.48
C ALA A 283 -13.61 -4.15 18.57
N ALA A 284 -13.91 -3.24 19.52
CA ALA A 284 -15.24 -2.63 19.69
C ALA A 284 -15.65 -1.80 18.45
N TYR A 285 -14.70 -1.05 17.85
CA TYR A 285 -14.93 -0.29 16.61
C TYR A 285 -15.26 -1.22 15.44
N ALA A 286 -14.48 -2.28 15.27
CA ALA A 286 -14.72 -3.26 14.22
C ALA A 286 -16.07 -3.96 14.37
N VAL A 287 -16.47 -4.30 15.62
CA VAL A 287 -17.77 -4.87 15.92
C VAL A 287 -18.90 -3.91 15.54
N GLN A 288 -18.77 -2.62 15.87
CA GLN A 288 -19.78 -1.62 15.47
C GLN A 288 -19.87 -1.48 13.95
N ALA A 289 -18.73 -1.49 13.24
CA ALA A 289 -18.73 -1.44 11.80
C ALA A 289 -19.47 -2.63 11.18
N TRP A 290 -19.31 -3.83 11.75
CA TRP A 290 -20.06 -5.02 11.35
C TRP A 290 -21.55 -4.91 11.71
N GLU A 291 -21.91 -4.59 12.95
CA GLU A 291 -23.30 -4.47 13.40
C GLU A 291 -24.08 -3.48 12.55
N ASN A 292 -23.44 -2.36 12.16
CA ASN A 292 -24.00 -1.30 11.35
C ASN A 292 -23.86 -1.56 9.84
N ASN A 293 -23.43 -2.76 9.44
CA ASN A 293 -23.37 -3.22 8.05
C ASN A 293 -22.66 -2.20 7.15
N TRP A 294 -21.46 -1.77 7.55
CA TRP A 294 -20.66 -0.86 6.75
C TRP A 294 -20.31 -1.48 5.39
N GLY A 295 -20.29 -0.64 4.36
CA GLY A 295 -19.93 -1.07 3.02
C GLY A 295 -18.43 -1.26 2.82
N TYR A 296 -18.10 -1.86 1.68
CA TYR A 296 -16.72 -1.91 1.20
C TYR A 296 -16.57 -1.02 -0.03
N VAL A 297 -15.67 -0.05 0.05
CA VAL A 297 -15.20 0.75 -1.10
C VAL A 297 -13.70 0.92 -0.98
N TRP A 298 -12.97 0.61 -2.03
CA TRP A 298 -11.52 0.71 -2.05
C TRP A 298 -11.03 2.12 -1.71
N GLY A 299 -10.04 2.22 -0.83
CA GLY A 299 -9.44 3.48 -0.39
C GLY A 299 -10.29 4.27 0.61
N THR A 300 -11.36 3.69 1.18
CA THR A 300 -12.11 4.29 2.30
C THR A 300 -11.70 3.67 3.64
N TYR A 301 -11.88 4.42 4.72
CA TYR A 301 -11.43 4.03 6.05
C TYR A 301 -12.42 4.43 7.16
N GLY A 302 -13.70 4.25 6.91
CA GLY A 302 -14.79 4.61 7.80
C GLY A 302 -15.51 5.88 7.36
N ASN A 303 -15.22 6.38 6.17
CA ASN A 303 -15.89 7.54 5.57
C ASN A 303 -17.35 7.22 5.26
N ILE A 304 -18.24 8.20 5.40
CA ILE A 304 -19.57 8.14 4.78
C ILE A 304 -19.39 8.31 3.28
N LEU A 305 -19.91 7.37 2.50
CA LEU A 305 -19.81 7.41 1.04
C LEU A 305 -20.83 8.40 0.48
N THR A 306 -20.42 9.64 0.29
CA THR A 306 -21.22 10.67 -0.38
C THR A 306 -21.22 10.47 -1.90
N GLU A 307 -22.11 11.13 -2.63
CA GLU A 307 -22.15 11.09 -4.10
C GLU A 307 -20.84 11.61 -4.70
N SER A 308 -20.28 12.70 -4.15
CA SER A 308 -19.02 13.29 -4.57
C SER A 308 -17.84 12.36 -4.34
N LEU A 309 -17.74 11.75 -3.16
CA LEU A 309 -16.69 10.78 -2.84
C LEU A 309 -16.81 9.54 -3.73
N PHE A 310 -18.03 9.05 -3.95
CA PHE A 310 -18.25 7.90 -4.83
C PHE A 310 -17.86 8.21 -6.28
N ALA A 311 -18.24 9.39 -6.80
CA ALA A 311 -17.83 9.81 -8.15
C ALA A 311 -16.31 9.91 -8.29
N TYR A 312 -15.65 10.48 -7.28
CA TYR A 312 -14.18 10.54 -7.20
C TYR A 312 -13.55 9.14 -7.18
N LYS A 313 -14.02 8.24 -6.29
CA LYS A 313 -13.50 6.86 -6.20
C LYS A 313 -13.68 6.06 -7.48
N LYS A 314 -14.78 6.23 -8.21
CA LYS A 314 -14.98 5.61 -9.54
C LYS A 314 -13.92 6.03 -10.55
N GLN A 315 -13.50 7.29 -10.50
CA GLN A 315 -12.47 7.82 -11.38
C GLN A 315 -11.09 7.29 -11.00
N GLN A 316 -10.78 7.21 -9.71
CA GLN A 316 -9.49 6.72 -9.22
C GLN A 316 -9.31 5.22 -9.41
N TYR A 317 -10.37 4.44 -9.25
CA TYR A 317 -10.34 2.98 -9.26
C TYR A 317 -11.39 2.40 -10.21
N PRO A 318 -11.22 2.56 -11.53
CA PRO A 318 -12.22 2.09 -12.50
C PRO A 318 -12.47 0.57 -12.38
N ASP A 319 -11.43 -0.23 -12.12
CA ASP A 319 -11.58 -1.68 -11.98
C ASP A 319 -12.14 -2.11 -10.63
N GLY A 320 -11.74 -1.44 -9.55
CA GLY A 320 -12.12 -1.79 -8.18
C GLY A 320 -13.41 -1.15 -7.69
N VAL A 321 -13.77 0.00 -8.23
CA VAL A 321 -14.98 0.75 -7.86
C VAL A 321 -15.88 0.94 -9.07
N GLY A 322 -15.33 1.34 -10.23
CA GLY A 322 -16.10 1.59 -11.44
C GLY A 322 -16.86 0.37 -11.93
N ASN A 323 -16.20 -0.81 -12.00
CA ASN A 323 -16.84 -2.07 -12.42
C ASN A 323 -17.93 -2.56 -11.45
N TYR A 324 -17.99 -2.02 -10.24
CA TYR A 324 -19.00 -2.34 -9.22
C TYR A 324 -19.94 -1.18 -8.93
N ALA A 325 -19.93 -0.13 -9.76
CA ALA A 325 -20.62 1.14 -9.48
C ALA A 325 -22.10 0.94 -9.15
N ASP A 326 -22.85 0.19 -9.97
CA ASP A 326 -24.28 -0.04 -9.75
C ASP A 326 -24.56 -0.74 -8.41
N PHE A 327 -23.70 -1.68 -8.02
CA PHE A 327 -23.83 -2.38 -6.75
C PHE A 327 -23.53 -1.44 -5.57
N ILE A 328 -22.45 -0.66 -5.67
CA ILE A 328 -22.02 0.27 -4.60
C ILE A 328 -23.08 1.35 -4.41
N GLU A 329 -23.59 1.93 -5.49
CA GLU A 329 -24.64 2.94 -5.45
C GLU A 329 -25.91 2.41 -4.75
N ALA A 330 -26.34 1.22 -5.13
CA ALA A 330 -27.55 0.61 -4.58
C ALA A 330 -27.42 0.18 -3.12
N ASN A 331 -26.21 -0.14 -2.63
CA ASN A 331 -26.04 -0.78 -1.32
C ASN A 331 -25.24 0.05 -0.32
N TRP A 332 -24.27 0.85 -0.78
CA TRP A 332 -23.30 1.52 0.09
C TRP A 332 -23.37 3.03 0.10
N LEU A 333 -24.02 3.67 -0.89
CA LEU A 333 -24.16 5.12 -0.93
C LEU A 333 -24.89 5.64 0.32
N GLY A 334 -24.36 6.70 0.92
CA GLY A 334 -24.86 7.28 2.17
C GLY A 334 -24.48 6.52 3.45
N ARG A 335 -23.74 5.42 3.35
CA ARG A 335 -23.27 4.61 4.48
C ARG A 335 -21.80 4.78 4.74
N ARG A 336 -21.36 4.43 5.95
CA ARG A 336 -19.92 4.28 6.20
C ARG A 336 -19.36 3.12 5.41
N THR A 337 -18.15 3.34 4.86
CA THR A 337 -17.43 2.35 4.07
C THR A 337 -15.98 2.28 4.50
N ALA A 338 -15.39 1.09 4.41
CA ALA A 338 -13.96 0.89 4.62
C ALA A 338 -13.45 -0.22 3.68
N ASP A 339 -12.21 -0.14 3.24
CA ASP A 339 -11.51 -1.32 2.72
C ASP A 339 -10.92 -2.14 3.88
N CYS A 340 -10.24 -3.25 3.54
CA CYS A 340 -9.79 -4.20 4.56
C CYS A 340 -8.84 -3.59 5.61
N ILE A 341 -7.86 -2.81 5.19
CA ILE A 341 -6.95 -2.11 6.09
C ILE A 341 -7.51 -0.77 6.56
N GLY A 342 -8.40 -0.18 5.76
CA GLY A 342 -9.13 1.03 6.10
C GLY A 342 -9.98 0.88 7.36
N LEU A 343 -10.52 -0.31 7.62
CA LEU A 343 -11.22 -0.59 8.87
C LEU A 343 -10.32 -0.39 10.11
N ILE A 344 -9.05 -0.78 10.02
CA ILE A 344 -8.06 -0.61 11.09
C ILE A 344 -7.59 0.84 11.16
N LYS A 345 -7.24 1.44 10.02
CA LYS A 345 -6.80 2.84 9.93
C LYS A 345 -7.88 3.78 10.42
N GLY A 346 -9.14 3.52 10.08
CA GLY A 346 -10.27 4.32 10.52
C GLY A 346 -10.39 4.44 12.05
N TYR A 347 -10.16 3.34 12.77
CA TYR A 347 -10.09 3.39 14.24
C TYR A 347 -8.88 4.22 14.72
N ALA A 348 -7.70 3.94 14.18
CA ALA A 348 -6.49 4.62 14.63
C ALA A 348 -6.51 6.13 14.36
N TRP A 349 -7.14 6.54 13.25
CA TRP A 349 -7.26 7.94 12.83
C TRP A 349 -8.50 8.64 13.43
N LEU A 350 -9.37 7.92 14.12
CA LEU A 350 -10.56 8.48 14.77
C LEU A 350 -10.15 9.40 15.94
N ASP A 351 -10.60 10.63 15.93
CA ASP A 351 -10.61 11.50 17.10
C ASP A 351 -11.93 11.28 17.87
N ALA A 352 -11.83 10.63 19.03
CA ALA A 352 -12.99 10.31 19.86
C ALA A 352 -13.68 11.55 20.45
N SER A 353 -13.01 12.72 20.50
CA SER A 353 -13.60 13.96 21.00
C SER A 353 -14.47 14.68 19.97
N THR A 354 -14.10 14.57 18.70
CA THR A 354 -14.79 15.22 17.58
C THR A 354 -15.56 14.23 16.72
N MET A 355 -15.35 12.93 16.89
CA MET A 355 -15.89 11.84 16.09
C MET A 355 -15.44 11.88 14.61
N ARG A 356 -14.33 12.55 14.34
CA ARG A 356 -13.75 12.70 12.99
C ARG A 356 -12.64 11.70 12.76
N ILE A 357 -12.56 11.19 11.56
CA ILE A 357 -11.47 10.33 11.11
C ILE A 357 -10.56 11.17 10.22
N GLY A 358 -9.48 11.70 10.82
CA GLY A 358 -8.49 12.52 10.09
C GLY A 358 -7.41 11.66 9.45
N TYR A 359 -7.06 11.96 8.21
CA TYR A 359 -6.01 11.24 7.49
C TYR A 359 -4.69 11.24 8.26
N ALA A 360 -4.09 10.06 8.44
CA ALA A 360 -2.81 9.82 9.12
C ALA A 360 -2.71 10.41 10.55
N ALA A 361 -3.85 10.66 11.21
CA ALA A 361 -3.88 11.12 12.58
C ALA A 361 -3.30 10.07 13.55
N ASN A 362 -2.95 10.52 14.76
CA ASN A 362 -2.45 9.66 15.84
C ASN A 362 -1.21 8.81 15.49
N GLY A 363 -0.45 9.18 14.46
CA GLY A 363 0.83 8.58 14.14
C GLY A 363 0.78 7.22 13.42
N MET A 364 -0.41 6.66 13.16
CA MET A 364 -0.52 5.46 12.34
C MET A 364 -0.31 5.84 10.86
N PRO A 365 0.68 5.24 10.18
CA PRO A 365 0.94 5.54 8.77
C PRO A 365 -0.15 4.96 7.87
N ASP A 366 -0.28 5.55 6.67
CA ASP A 366 -1.19 5.04 5.64
C ASP A 366 -0.53 3.89 4.86
N TYR A 367 -0.55 2.73 5.48
CA TYR A 367 -0.01 1.50 4.89
C TYR A 367 -1.14 0.62 4.35
N GLY A 368 -0.82 -0.15 3.29
CA GLY A 368 -1.62 -1.29 2.88
C GLY A 368 -1.49 -2.47 3.86
N ALA A 369 -2.33 -3.50 3.69
CA ALA A 369 -2.37 -4.65 4.60
C ALA A 369 -1.00 -5.36 4.75
N ASP A 370 -0.30 -5.57 3.63
CA ASP A 370 1.00 -6.26 3.62
C ASP A 370 2.09 -5.40 4.30
N GLN A 371 2.07 -4.09 4.06
CA GLN A 371 3.01 -3.14 4.66
C GLN A 371 2.79 -3.01 6.17
N MET A 372 1.53 -2.93 6.61
CA MET A 372 1.18 -2.87 8.03
C MET A 372 1.65 -4.11 8.78
N TYR A 373 1.44 -5.30 8.18
CA TYR A 373 1.93 -6.55 8.76
C TYR A 373 3.46 -6.59 8.80
N GLN A 374 4.15 -6.12 7.76
CA GLN A 374 5.61 -6.07 7.74
C GLN A 374 6.16 -5.05 8.77
N ALA A 375 5.54 -3.88 8.91
CA ALA A 375 5.91 -2.89 9.92
C ALA A 375 5.77 -3.47 11.34
N ALA A 376 4.70 -4.20 11.61
CA ALA A 376 4.51 -4.90 12.88
C ALA A 376 5.59 -5.96 13.15
N LYS A 377 6.01 -6.71 12.12
CA LYS A 377 7.11 -7.67 12.25
C LYS A 377 8.46 -7.01 12.52
N ASN A 378 8.71 -5.87 11.88
CA ASN A 378 9.97 -5.13 12.06
C ASN A 378 10.08 -4.52 13.47
N ALA A 379 8.93 -4.11 14.05
CA ALA A 379 8.87 -3.51 15.38
C ALA A 379 8.77 -4.53 16.52
N GLY A 380 8.31 -5.77 16.24
CA GLY A 380 7.90 -6.72 17.24
C GLY A 380 8.79 -7.97 17.33
N ILE A 381 8.48 -8.82 18.31
CA ILE A 381 9.17 -10.09 18.59
C ILE A 381 8.27 -11.24 18.11
N GLN A 382 8.83 -12.15 17.32
CA GLN A 382 8.13 -13.33 16.83
C GLN A 382 7.65 -14.22 18.00
N GLY A 383 6.41 -14.66 17.95
CA GLY A 383 5.76 -15.45 18.98
C GLY A 383 5.12 -14.61 20.11
N THR A 384 5.55 -13.35 20.27
CA THR A 384 5.01 -12.42 21.28
C THR A 384 4.14 -11.33 20.65
N ASP A 385 4.62 -10.76 19.56
CA ASP A 385 3.96 -9.62 18.90
C ASP A 385 3.45 -9.95 17.51
N TYR A 386 3.95 -11.02 16.89
CA TYR A 386 3.45 -11.56 15.64
C TYR A 386 3.73 -13.06 15.52
N GLY A 387 2.95 -13.73 14.67
CA GLY A 387 3.14 -15.17 14.44
C GLY A 387 2.20 -15.72 13.37
N THR A 388 2.22 -17.04 13.21
CA THR A 388 1.25 -17.78 12.39
C THR A 388 -0.08 -17.89 13.11
N VAL A 389 -1.19 -18.00 12.37
CA VAL A 389 -2.54 -18.10 12.96
C VAL A 389 -2.66 -19.26 13.96
N SER A 390 -1.95 -20.36 13.75
CA SER A 390 -1.93 -21.49 14.69
C SER A 390 -1.31 -21.18 16.05
N SER A 391 -0.54 -20.10 16.18
CA SER A 391 0.09 -19.63 17.41
C SER A 391 -0.57 -18.38 17.99
N MET A 392 -1.72 -17.99 17.44
CA MET A 392 -2.39 -16.74 17.82
C MET A 392 -2.90 -16.80 19.27
N PRO A 393 -2.55 -15.80 20.09
CA PRO A 393 -3.12 -15.69 21.44
C PRO A 393 -4.56 -15.20 21.39
N GLU A 394 -5.32 -15.47 22.46
CA GLU A 394 -6.71 -15.02 22.63
C GLU A 394 -6.74 -13.56 23.07
N ILE A 395 -6.32 -12.65 22.19
CA ILE A 395 -6.25 -11.19 22.45
C ILE A 395 -7.10 -10.47 21.42
N PRO A 396 -8.27 -9.91 21.78
CA PRO A 396 -9.06 -9.09 20.87
C PRO A 396 -8.28 -7.86 20.37
N GLY A 397 -8.51 -7.44 19.14
CA GLY A 397 -7.84 -6.31 18.52
C GLY A 397 -6.50 -6.64 17.85
N LEU A 398 -6.12 -7.92 17.79
CA LEU A 398 -5.03 -8.34 16.93
C LEU A 398 -5.40 -8.14 15.45
N MET A 399 -4.45 -7.69 14.65
CA MET A 399 -4.58 -7.73 13.20
C MET A 399 -4.37 -9.15 12.71
N LEU A 400 -5.34 -9.66 11.98
CA LEU A 400 -5.22 -10.86 11.16
C LEU A 400 -4.76 -10.47 9.76
N TRP A 401 -3.87 -11.28 9.19
CA TRP A 401 -3.29 -10.98 7.91
C TRP A 401 -3.25 -12.22 6.99
N LYS A 402 -3.53 -11.98 5.73
CA LYS A 402 -3.14 -12.80 4.58
C LYS A 402 -2.73 -11.86 3.45
N SER A 403 -1.97 -12.36 2.47
CA SER A 403 -1.47 -11.49 1.38
C SER A 403 -2.59 -10.61 0.82
N GLY A 404 -2.36 -9.29 0.89
CA GLY A 404 -3.25 -8.24 0.40
C GLY A 404 -4.54 -8.03 1.19
N HIS A 405 -4.70 -8.63 2.37
CA HIS A 405 -5.93 -8.51 3.14
C HIS A 405 -5.69 -8.50 4.64
N ALA A 406 -6.54 -7.76 5.34
CA ALA A 406 -6.50 -7.63 6.79
C ALA A 406 -7.88 -7.80 7.42
N GLY A 407 -7.89 -8.21 8.69
CA GLY A 407 -9.07 -8.27 9.55
C GLY A 407 -8.70 -7.99 11.00
N VAL A 408 -9.69 -7.82 11.84
CA VAL A 408 -9.55 -7.57 13.29
C VAL A 408 -10.06 -8.79 14.04
N TYR A 409 -9.22 -9.44 14.82
CA TYR A 409 -9.63 -10.50 15.73
C TYR A 409 -10.46 -9.92 16.88
N ILE A 410 -11.61 -10.50 17.17
CA ILE A 410 -12.53 -10.01 18.20
C ILE A 410 -12.70 -10.96 19.39
N GLY A 411 -11.90 -12.05 19.43
CA GLY A 411 -12.02 -13.09 20.44
C GLY A 411 -12.92 -14.25 20.01
N GLY A 412 -12.84 -15.36 20.75
CA GLY A 412 -13.71 -16.52 20.57
C GLY A 412 -13.59 -17.21 19.21
N GLY A 413 -12.48 -17.03 18.50
CA GLY A 413 -12.26 -17.61 17.18
C GLY A 413 -12.93 -16.83 16.03
N TYR A 414 -13.35 -15.58 16.24
CA TYR A 414 -14.01 -14.76 15.24
C TYR A 414 -13.17 -13.54 14.84
N ALA A 415 -13.39 -13.09 13.62
CA ALA A 415 -12.82 -11.88 13.05
C ALA A 415 -13.89 -10.99 12.43
N ILE A 416 -13.66 -9.68 12.45
CA ILE A 416 -14.37 -8.71 11.61
C ILE A 416 -13.42 -8.27 10.51
N GLU A 417 -13.93 -8.27 9.28
CA GLU A 417 -13.15 -7.88 8.09
C GLU A 417 -14.04 -7.13 7.09
N ALA A 418 -13.49 -6.11 6.46
CA ALA A 418 -14.09 -5.55 5.25
C ALA A 418 -13.69 -6.46 4.08
N MET A 419 -14.57 -7.41 3.73
CA MET A 419 -14.24 -8.58 2.91
C MET A 419 -14.11 -8.25 1.43
N GLY A 420 -14.92 -7.34 0.92
CA GLY A 420 -14.94 -6.93 -0.48
C GLY A 420 -16.25 -6.23 -0.84
N THR A 421 -16.31 -5.69 -2.04
CA THR A 421 -17.40 -4.80 -2.49
C THR A 421 -18.79 -5.38 -2.33
N ARG A 422 -18.97 -6.68 -2.61
CA ARG A 422 -20.29 -7.35 -2.51
C ARG A 422 -20.67 -7.81 -1.12
N LYS A 423 -19.74 -7.80 -0.18
CA LYS A 423 -19.93 -8.32 1.18
C LYS A 423 -19.97 -7.21 2.24
N GLY A 424 -19.21 -6.10 2.03
CA GLY A 424 -19.06 -5.08 3.05
C GLY A 424 -18.23 -5.57 4.25
N VAL A 425 -18.51 -5.02 5.41
CA VAL A 425 -17.90 -5.44 6.67
C VAL A 425 -18.70 -6.61 7.26
N VAL A 426 -18.03 -7.70 7.50
CA VAL A 426 -18.63 -8.98 7.91
C VAL A 426 -17.90 -9.61 9.07
N LYS A 427 -18.59 -10.49 9.80
CA LYS A 427 -18.01 -11.35 10.84
C LYS A 427 -17.82 -12.75 10.27
N THR A 428 -16.61 -13.29 10.44
CA THR A 428 -16.23 -14.61 9.94
C THR A 428 -15.53 -15.41 11.03
N GLU A 429 -15.55 -16.74 10.91
CA GLU A 429 -14.68 -17.59 11.72
C GLU A 429 -13.22 -17.47 11.21
N VAL A 430 -12.28 -17.41 12.13
CA VAL A 430 -10.85 -17.39 11.80
C VAL A 430 -10.45 -18.72 11.14
N SER A 431 -11.02 -19.82 11.63
CA SER A 431 -10.83 -21.15 11.07
C SER A 431 -11.36 -21.25 9.63
N GLY A 432 -10.56 -21.79 8.73
CA GLY A 432 -10.96 -21.96 7.33
C GLY A 432 -10.95 -20.69 6.47
N ARG A 433 -10.72 -19.48 7.06
CA ARG A 433 -10.69 -18.21 6.31
C ARG A 433 -9.37 -18.01 5.53
N GLY A 434 -8.37 -18.82 5.79
CA GLY A 434 -7.08 -18.76 5.10
C GLY A 434 -6.15 -17.65 5.60
N TRP A 435 -6.37 -17.18 6.82
CA TRP A 435 -5.42 -16.27 7.45
C TRP A 435 -4.04 -16.93 7.59
N GLN A 436 -2.98 -16.17 7.30
CA GLN A 436 -1.60 -16.66 7.30
C GLN A 436 -0.85 -16.26 8.57
N GLY A 437 -1.19 -15.08 9.10
CA GLY A 437 -0.52 -14.53 10.27
C GLY A 437 -1.42 -13.65 11.12
N TRP A 438 -0.90 -13.31 12.27
CA TRP A 438 -1.44 -12.32 13.19
C TRP A 438 -0.32 -11.40 13.65
N CYS A 439 -0.66 -10.17 14.04
CA CYS A 439 0.28 -9.28 14.71
C CYS A 439 -0.43 -8.30 15.66
N LYS A 440 0.36 -7.81 16.63
CA LYS A 440 0.08 -6.58 17.35
C LYS A 440 0.49 -5.40 16.47
N LEU A 441 -0.36 -4.41 16.38
CA LEU A 441 -0.05 -3.17 15.64
C LEU A 441 0.85 -2.28 16.51
N PRO A 442 2.00 -1.81 16.02
CA PRO A 442 2.94 -1.01 16.82
C PRO A 442 2.45 0.41 17.12
N TYR A 443 1.26 0.77 16.63
CA TYR A 443 0.67 2.11 16.75
C TYR A 443 -0.49 2.19 17.76
N ILE A 444 -0.79 1.07 18.44
CA ILE A 444 -1.83 1.00 19.47
C ILE A 444 -1.32 0.23 20.69
N ASP A 445 -1.87 0.53 21.85
CA ASP A 445 -1.56 -0.17 23.10
C ASP A 445 -2.33 -1.49 23.19
N TYR A 446 -1.71 -2.50 23.78
CA TYR A 446 -2.35 -3.80 24.04
C TYR A 446 -2.64 -3.92 25.53
N LEU A 447 -3.91 -3.67 25.87
CA LEU A 447 -4.44 -3.80 27.24
C LEU A 447 -4.72 -5.27 27.54
N GLU A 448 -4.40 -5.71 28.74
CA GLU A 448 -4.78 -7.03 29.25
C GLU A 448 -6.27 -7.03 29.60
N VAL A 449 -6.96 -8.11 29.27
CA VAL A 449 -8.32 -8.37 29.72
C VAL A 449 -8.21 -9.05 31.09
N GLU A 450 -8.65 -8.36 32.16
CA GLU A 450 -8.74 -8.95 33.50
C GLU A 450 -9.80 -10.06 33.56
#